data_86a03a5601553a3145951662b183a4cd
#
_entry.id   86a03a5601553a3145951662b183a4cd
#
_cell.length_a   1.000
_cell.length_b   1.000
_cell.length_c   1.000
_cell.angle_alpha   90.00
_cell.angle_beta   90.00
_cell.angle_gamma   90.00
#
_symmetry.space_group_name_H-M   'P 1'
#
loop_
_entity.id
_entity.type
_entity.pdbx_description
1 polymer ?
#
loop_
_entity_poly.entity_id
_entity_poly.type
_entity_poly.pdbx_seq_one_letter_code
_entity_poly.pdbx_strand_id
1 'polypeptide(L)'
;MKRSSRGWIGAGLVLCVSMLAAGGVHAQSKPGASKDPTTDMRAVFASPSDIADGRKVAQASCANCHGMDGLSTGPNVPHIAGQRPGYLYAEMRVYQAGGRTDKAMGDAVKFLADDALVKVAAYYASLEPAAPAPVDAKAAARSAKRVDPVQAGKAAAASCGGCHGDTGVSSMAGMPSLVALDPKHLYDATLAYKTGQRKHDMMKTAATNISDADLKNVALFYALQKPARAKTPAAGDEAAGARAAAACAGCHGDKGVTSTATVPNLAGQDAEYFIEAMRAYKTGQRSDESMKGVAASVDATTVKNLAAYYAKQQPLPTKTRAPLATSEWVQRCDRCHGSGGNSTDPHMPAIAGQRADYHERVLHAYRTGERKSSAMSAMSSSLTEADVEALAAYYARQKPRSVIYVPVPQK
;
A
#
# COMPACT_ATOMS: atom_id res chain seq x y z
N MET A 1 40.97 -29.46 43.94
CA MET A 1 42.16 -30.25 43.53
C MET A 1 42.71 -29.63 42.25
N LYS A 2 43.84 -28.97 42.40
CA LYS A 2 45.16 -29.16 41.76
C LYS A 2 45.11 -28.90 40.24
N ARG A 3 45.69 -27.76 39.84
CA ARG A 3 47.10 -27.44 39.44
C ARG A 3 47.23 -27.63 37.91
N SER A 4 47.92 -26.90 37.13
CA SER A 4 48.98 -25.88 37.13
C SER A 4 49.45 -25.81 35.67
N SER A 5 49.73 -24.72 35.10
CA SER A 5 50.89 -23.83 35.10
C SER A 5 51.74 -23.93 33.82
N ARG A 6 52.25 -22.73 33.43
CA ARG A 6 53.49 -22.41 32.69
C ARG A 6 53.45 -22.59 31.19
N GLY A 7 53.66 -21.63 30.32
CA GLY A 7 54.60 -20.50 30.41
C GLY A 7 55.85 -20.83 29.59
N TRP A 8 56.07 -20.11 28.47
CA TRP A 8 57.46 -19.84 28.05
C TRP A 8 57.52 -18.69 27.04
N ILE A 9 58.44 -17.80 27.29
CA ILE A 9 58.84 -16.60 26.58
C ILE A 9 59.89 -17.05 25.54
N GLY A 10 59.80 -16.48 24.34
CA GLY A 10 60.85 -16.61 23.32
C GLY A 10 60.97 -15.30 22.52
N ALA A 11 62.06 -14.57 22.90
CA ALA A 11 62.48 -13.36 22.16
C ALA A 11 63.23 -13.75 20.89
N GLY A 12 63.13 -12.91 19.86
CA GLY A 12 64.07 -13.11 18.75
C GLY A 12 63.86 -12.18 17.55
N LEU A 13 64.62 -11.17 17.51
CA LEU A 13 65.31 -10.52 16.36
C LEU A 13 64.48 -9.60 15.43
N VAL A 14 64.80 -8.33 15.57
CA VAL A 14 64.60 -7.25 14.62
C VAL A 14 65.55 -7.42 13.44
N LEU A 15 65.04 -7.50 12.22
CA LEU A 15 65.83 -7.29 10.98
C LEU A 15 65.18 -6.14 10.20
N CYS A 16 65.85 -4.98 10.24
CA CYS A 16 65.58 -3.89 9.33
C CYS A 16 66.03 -4.28 7.92
N VAL A 17 65.10 -4.33 6.97
CA VAL A 17 65.40 -4.34 5.56
C VAL A 17 64.79 -3.08 4.93
N SER A 18 65.62 -2.14 4.58
CA SER A 18 65.34 -0.96 3.79
C SER A 18 65.04 -1.41 2.35
N MET A 19 63.84 -1.21 1.86
CA MET A 19 63.51 -1.35 0.44
C MET A 19 63.04 -0.03 -0.15
N LEU A 20 63.73 0.33 -1.20
CA LEU A 20 63.53 1.50 -2.06
C LEU A 20 62.06 1.61 -2.56
N ALA A 21 61.55 2.82 -2.49
CA ALA A 21 60.31 3.20 -3.13
C ALA A 21 60.50 3.21 -4.65
N ALA A 22 59.93 2.21 -5.33
CA ALA A 22 59.63 2.28 -6.74
C ALA A 22 58.25 2.91 -6.90
N GLY A 23 58.19 4.13 -7.42
CA GLY A 23 56.96 4.84 -7.76
C GLY A 23 56.16 4.09 -8.83
N GLY A 24 55.19 3.28 -8.38
CA GLY A 24 54.20 2.69 -9.29
C GLY A 24 53.15 3.74 -9.66
N VAL A 25 53.15 4.15 -10.88
CA VAL A 25 52.02 4.91 -11.52
C VAL A 25 50.77 3.99 -11.38
N HIS A 26 49.91 4.30 -10.46
CA HIS A 26 48.59 3.64 -10.40
C HIS A 26 47.79 4.09 -11.62
N ALA A 27 47.79 3.27 -12.67
CA ALA A 27 46.80 3.36 -13.72
C ALA A 27 45.42 3.25 -13.08
N GLN A 28 44.65 4.32 -13.04
CA GLN A 28 43.26 4.29 -12.65
C GLN A 28 42.51 3.34 -13.60
N SER A 29 42.22 2.15 -13.14
CA SER A 29 41.35 1.22 -13.86
C SER A 29 40.02 1.94 -14.12
N LYS A 30 39.59 2.01 -15.38
CA LYS A 30 38.21 2.41 -15.72
C LYS A 30 37.26 1.62 -14.84
N PRO A 31 36.24 2.25 -14.23
CA PRO A 31 35.28 1.53 -13.42
C PRO A 31 34.69 0.40 -14.25
N GLY A 32 34.97 -0.83 -13.89
CA GLY A 32 34.36 -2.00 -14.52
C GLY A 32 32.83 -1.96 -14.36
N ALA A 33 32.12 -2.47 -15.37
CA ALA A 33 30.67 -2.57 -15.28
C ALA A 33 30.26 -3.31 -13.99
N SER A 34 29.44 -2.71 -13.17
CA SER A 34 28.83 -3.39 -12.04
C SER A 34 27.96 -4.53 -12.56
N LYS A 35 28.01 -5.71 -11.91
CA LYS A 35 27.12 -6.83 -12.24
C LYS A 35 25.66 -6.51 -11.90
N ASP A 36 25.44 -5.59 -10.94
CA ASP A 36 24.12 -5.07 -10.57
C ASP A 36 23.89 -3.72 -11.27
N PRO A 37 22.99 -3.63 -12.25
CA PRO A 37 22.71 -2.39 -12.97
C PRO A 37 22.16 -1.28 -12.08
N THR A 38 21.63 -1.59 -10.90
CA THR A 38 21.12 -0.59 -9.96
C THR A 38 22.21 0.17 -9.22
N THR A 39 23.46 -0.27 -9.32
CA THR A 39 24.63 0.39 -8.69
C THR A 39 25.61 0.97 -9.70
N ASP A 40 25.32 0.85 -11.01
CA ASP A 40 26.21 1.33 -12.06
C ASP A 40 26.13 2.86 -12.20
N MET A 41 27.25 3.52 -11.96
CA MET A 41 27.35 4.98 -11.97
C MET A 41 27.89 5.58 -13.30
N ARG A 42 28.22 4.76 -14.30
CA ARG A 42 28.83 5.25 -15.55
C ARG A 42 27.97 6.30 -16.25
N ALA A 43 26.65 6.10 -16.31
CA ALA A 43 25.75 7.06 -16.92
C ALA A 43 25.64 8.39 -16.14
N VAL A 44 25.94 8.36 -14.83
CA VAL A 44 25.97 9.56 -13.98
C VAL A 44 27.21 10.43 -14.27
N PHE A 45 28.33 9.79 -14.59
CA PHE A 45 29.61 10.45 -14.85
C PHE A 45 29.96 10.54 -16.35
N ALA A 46 28.93 10.47 -17.21
CA ALA A 46 29.13 10.55 -18.67
C ALA A 46 29.79 11.87 -19.09
N SER A 47 30.71 11.77 -20.01
CA SER A 47 31.38 12.95 -20.65
C SER A 47 30.49 13.61 -21.70
N PRO A 48 30.78 14.83 -22.12
CA PRO A 48 30.11 15.45 -23.26
C PRO A 48 30.17 14.63 -24.56
N SER A 49 31.24 13.87 -24.79
CA SER A 49 31.35 12.95 -25.93
C SER A 49 30.42 11.75 -25.78
N ASP A 50 30.26 11.21 -24.59
CA ASP A 50 29.31 10.12 -24.33
C ASP A 50 27.86 10.57 -24.57
N ILE A 51 27.52 11.79 -24.16
CA ILE A 51 26.21 12.40 -24.42
C ILE A 51 25.97 12.58 -25.92
N ALA A 52 26.98 13.07 -26.66
CA ALA A 52 26.92 13.24 -28.13
C ALA A 52 26.74 11.89 -28.85
N ASP A 53 27.43 10.84 -28.40
CA ASP A 53 27.26 9.49 -28.94
C ASP A 53 25.90 8.92 -28.57
N GLY A 54 25.44 9.15 -27.33
CA GLY A 54 24.10 8.77 -26.86
C GLY A 54 22.99 9.36 -27.73
N ARG A 55 23.15 10.59 -28.23
CA ARG A 55 22.23 11.20 -29.19
C ARG A 55 22.09 10.39 -30.48
N LYS A 56 23.20 9.83 -31.01
CA LYS A 56 23.18 8.99 -32.21
C LYS A 56 22.39 7.68 -31.94
N VAL A 57 22.62 7.08 -30.78
CA VAL A 57 21.86 5.89 -30.37
C VAL A 57 20.36 6.20 -30.19
N ALA A 58 20.05 7.33 -29.58
CA ALA A 58 18.68 7.80 -29.42
C ALA A 58 17.95 7.96 -30.74
N GLN A 59 18.62 8.59 -31.73
CA GLN A 59 18.08 8.79 -33.06
C GLN A 59 17.79 7.46 -33.78
N ALA A 60 18.66 6.49 -33.63
CA ALA A 60 18.54 5.20 -34.32
C ALA A 60 17.47 4.27 -33.67
N SER A 61 17.28 4.31 -32.35
CA SER A 61 16.55 3.26 -31.65
C SER A 61 15.41 3.75 -30.73
N CYS A 62 15.36 5.03 -30.34
CA CYS A 62 14.48 5.46 -29.26
C CYS A 62 13.50 6.57 -29.68
N ALA A 63 13.95 7.44 -30.62
CA ALA A 63 13.27 8.71 -30.93
C ALA A 63 11.86 8.53 -31.50
N ASN A 64 11.56 7.43 -32.18
CA ASN A 64 10.25 7.19 -32.79
C ASN A 64 9.13 7.14 -31.75
N CYS A 65 9.43 6.72 -30.51
CA CYS A 65 8.45 6.63 -29.44
C CYS A 65 8.64 7.73 -28.39
N HIS A 66 9.89 8.02 -28.03
CA HIS A 66 10.20 8.95 -26.93
C HIS A 66 10.53 10.38 -27.39
N GLY A 67 10.64 10.63 -28.70
CA GLY A 67 11.13 11.89 -29.24
C GLY A 67 12.65 12.04 -29.10
N MET A 68 13.24 12.89 -29.94
CA MET A 68 14.66 13.29 -29.78
C MET A 68 14.85 14.17 -28.53
N ASP A 69 13.84 14.92 -28.17
CA ASP A 69 13.77 15.74 -26.97
C ASP A 69 13.40 14.93 -25.70
N GLY A 70 13.09 13.65 -25.84
CA GLY A 70 12.68 12.79 -24.73
C GLY A 70 11.25 13.07 -24.22
N LEU A 71 10.44 13.83 -25.00
CA LEU A 71 9.06 14.20 -24.66
C LEU A 71 8.08 13.43 -25.54
N SER A 72 7.56 12.33 -25.00
CA SER A 72 6.63 11.49 -25.74
C SER A 72 5.26 12.15 -25.92
N THR A 73 4.66 11.98 -27.11
CA THR A 73 3.26 12.32 -27.42
C THR A 73 2.34 11.09 -27.42
N GLY A 74 2.93 9.88 -27.45
CA GLY A 74 2.17 8.62 -27.49
C GLY A 74 1.53 8.29 -26.15
N PRO A 75 0.31 7.72 -26.15
CA PRO A 75 -0.35 7.29 -24.91
C PRO A 75 0.50 6.20 -24.23
N ASN A 76 0.58 6.29 -22.90
CA ASN A 76 1.34 5.35 -22.06
C ASN A 76 2.86 5.26 -22.34
N VAL A 77 3.41 6.07 -23.23
CA VAL A 77 4.86 6.18 -23.43
C VAL A 77 5.39 7.27 -22.51
N PRO A 78 6.39 6.99 -21.64
CA PRO A 78 6.86 7.99 -20.68
C PRO A 78 7.70 9.08 -21.32
N HIS A 79 7.67 10.27 -20.72
CA HIS A 79 8.76 11.24 -20.89
C HIS A 79 10.02 10.68 -20.25
N ILE A 80 11.15 10.80 -20.93
CA ILE A 80 12.46 10.34 -20.44
C ILE A 80 13.51 11.45 -20.40
N ALA A 81 13.17 12.63 -20.87
CA ALA A 81 14.00 13.84 -20.72
C ALA A 81 14.18 14.21 -19.25
N GLY A 82 15.40 14.53 -18.85
CA GLY A 82 15.74 14.89 -17.47
C GLY A 82 15.57 13.78 -16.43
N GLN A 83 15.30 12.55 -16.87
CA GLN A 83 15.18 11.40 -15.96
C GLN A 83 16.54 10.98 -15.41
N ARG A 84 16.59 10.38 -14.25
CA ARG A 84 17.82 9.97 -13.57
C ARG A 84 18.61 8.96 -14.41
N PRO A 85 19.90 9.24 -14.71
CA PRO A 85 20.65 8.46 -15.68
C PRO A 85 20.89 7.01 -15.25
N GLY A 86 21.19 6.76 -13.98
CA GLY A 86 21.32 5.42 -13.45
C GLY A 86 20.01 4.63 -13.50
N TYR A 87 18.87 5.30 -13.24
CA TYR A 87 17.54 4.68 -13.38
C TYR A 87 17.25 4.32 -14.85
N LEU A 88 17.49 5.23 -15.81
CA LEU A 88 17.28 4.93 -17.24
C LEU A 88 18.12 3.72 -17.69
N TYR A 89 19.39 3.70 -17.31
CA TYR A 89 20.27 2.58 -17.60
C TYR A 89 19.75 1.27 -17.00
N ALA A 90 19.43 1.27 -15.70
CA ALA A 90 18.95 0.09 -15.00
C ALA A 90 17.65 -0.45 -15.62
N GLU A 91 16.70 0.40 -15.96
CA GLU A 91 15.44 -0.02 -16.59
C GLU A 91 15.65 -0.63 -17.98
N MET A 92 16.55 -0.09 -18.80
CA MET A 92 16.90 -0.71 -20.09
C MET A 92 17.53 -2.10 -19.90
N ARG A 93 18.36 -2.28 -18.87
CA ARG A 93 18.92 -3.60 -18.52
C ARG A 93 17.85 -4.57 -18.07
N VAL A 94 16.84 -4.10 -17.31
CA VAL A 94 15.69 -4.92 -16.89
C VAL A 94 14.87 -5.37 -18.11
N TYR A 95 14.69 -4.52 -19.12
CA TYR A 95 14.05 -4.91 -20.38
C TYR A 95 14.88 -5.95 -21.16
N GLN A 96 16.20 -5.76 -21.25
CA GLN A 96 17.09 -6.74 -21.89
C GLN A 96 17.04 -8.12 -21.22
N ALA A 97 16.92 -8.14 -19.89
CA ALA A 97 16.83 -9.36 -19.10
C ALA A 97 15.42 -10.00 -19.10
N GLY A 98 14.44 -9.39 -19.77
CA GLY A 98 13.04 -9.87 -19.76
C GLY A 98 12.30 -9.65 -18.45
N GLY A 99 12.84 -8.84 -17.54
CA GLY A 99 12.21 -8.52 -16.25
C GLY A 99 11.01 -7.58 -16.36
N ARG A 100 10.83 -6.94 -17.53
CA ARG A 100 9.66 -6.14 -17.92
C ARG A 100 9.12 -6.62 -19.27
N THR A 101 7.80 -6.66 -19.39
CA THR A 101 7.10 -7.35 -20.48
C THR A 101 6.68 -6.47 -21.66
N ASP A 102 7.02 -5.15 -21.65
CA ASP A 102 6.74 -4.28 -22.80
C ASP A 102 7.59 -4.70 -23.99
N LYS A 103 6.92 -5.28 -25.01
CA LYS A 103 7.59 -5.85 -26.17
C LYS A 103 8.35 -4.79 -26.99
N ALA A 104 7.77 -3.60 -27.16
CA ALA A 104 8.40 -2.55 -27.97
C ALA A 104 9.72 -2.10 -27.33
N MET A 105 9.73 -1.90 -26.01
CA MET A 105 10.98 -1.58 -25.30
C MET A 105 11.96 -2.73 -25.29
N GLY A 106 11.49 -3.97 -25.07
CA GLY A 106 12.34 -5.16 -25.13
C GLY A 106 13.05 -5.30 -26.48
N ASP A 107 12.32 -5.15 -27.58
CA ASP A 107 12.88 -5.22 -28.94
C ASP A 107 13.86 -4.06 -29.21
N ALA A 108 13.56 -2.85 -28.77
CA ALA A 108 14.38 -1.67 -28.97
C ALA A 108 15.77 -1.76 -28.28
N VAL A 109 15.83 -2.36 -27.09
CA VAL A 109 17.08 -2.44 -26.31
C VAL A 109 17.84 -3.76 -26.50
N LYS A 110 17.22 -4.80 -27.06
CA LYS A 110 17.72 -6.18 -27.09
C LYS A 110 19.15 -6.33 -27.58
N PHE A 111 19.52 -5.60 -28.61
CA PHE A 111 20.81 -5.73 -29.29
C PHE A 111 21.77 -4.57 -28.97
N LEU A 112 21.38 -3.63 -28.10
CA LEU A 112 22.26 -2.54 -27.71
C LEU A 112 23.36 -3.05 -26.79
N ALA A 113 24.61 -2.68 -27.12
CA ALA A 113 25.73 -2.93 -26.23
C ALA A 113 25.59 -2.12 -24.94
N ASP A 114 26.20 -2.59 -23.88
CA ASP A 114 26.15 -1.97 -22.55
C ASP A 114 26.62 -0.49 -22.58
N ASP A 115 27.68 -0.20 -23.30
CA ASP A 115 28.18 1.16 -23.51
C ASP A 115 27.16 2.09 -24.23
N ALA A 116 26.42 1.56 -25.20
CA ALA A 116 25.34 2.31 -25.85
C ALA A 116 24.18 2.62 -24.91
N LEU A 117 23.84 1.71 -24.00
CA LEU A 117 22.83 1.95 -22.96
C LEU A 117 23.26 3.04 -21.98
N VAL A 118 24.52 3.04 -21.55
CA VAL A 118 25.10 4.10 -20.71
C VAL A 118 24.99 5.45 -21.38
N LYS A 119 25.41 5.53 -22.65
CA LYS A 119 25.44 6.78 -23.44
C LYS A 119 24.04 7.33 -23.71
N VAL A 120 23.11 6.49 -24.13
CA VAL A 120 21.73 6.94 -24.39
C VAL A 120 21.00 7.34 -23.11
N ALA A 121 21.26 6.67 -21.97
CA ALA A 121 20.76 7.09 -20.67
C ALA A 121 21.26 8.49 -20.31
N ALA A 122 22.56 8.74 -20.49
CA ALA A 122 23.15 10.05 -20.24
C ALA A 122 22.59 11.15 -21.19
N TYR A 123 22.36 10.81 -22.45
CA TYR A 123 21.78 11.75 -23.42
C TYR A 123 20.38 12.21 -22.97
N TYR A 124 19.44 11.28 -22.73
CA TYR A 124 18.10 11.68 -22.32
C TYR A 124 18.07 12.33 -20.93
N ALA A 125 18.94 11.92 -20.02
CA ALA A 125 19.06 12.55 -18.71
C ALA A 125 19.55 14.02 -18.81
N SER A 126 20.36 14.35 -19.81
CA SER A 126 20.88 15.71 -20.01
C SER A 126 19.88 16.70 -20.63
N LEU A 127 18.74 16.18 -21.13
CA LEU A 127 17.72 17.01 -21.75
C LEU A 127 16.86 17.73 -20.72
N GLU A 128 16.28 18.85 -21.13
CA GLU A 128 15.32 19.59 -20.31
C GLU A 128 14.06 18.74 -20.10
N PRO A 129 13.62 18.51 -18.86
CA PRO A 129 12.44 17.71 -18.58
C PRO A 129 11.14 18.38 -19.06
N ALA A 130 10.08 17.60 -19.19
CA ALA A 130 8.77 18.07 -19.60
C ALA A 130 8.27 19.22 -18.71
N ALA A 131 7.60 20.20 -19.30
CA ALA A 131 6.85 21.17 -18.52
C ALA A 131 5.75 20.46 -17.70
N PRO A 132 5.39 21.00 -16.51
CA PRO A 132 4.28 20.49 -15.74
C PRO A 132 3.01 20.40 -16.58
N ALA A 133 2.25 19.32 -16.43
CA ALA A 133 0.98 19.18 -17.12
C ALA A 133 0.03 20.32 -16.71
N PRO A 134 -0.75 20.89 -17.65
CA PRO A 134 -1.77 21.86 -17.32
C PRO A 134 -2.81 21.27 -16.39
N VAL A 135 -3.49 22.10 -15.62
CA VAL A 135 -4.62 21.66 -14.77
C VAL A 135 -5.74 21.20 -15.69
N ASP A 136 -5.95 19.90 -15.80
CA ASP A 136 -7.16 19.39 -16.43
C ASP A 136 -8.35 19.71 -15.52
N ALA A 137 -9.18 20.65 -15.96
CA ALA A 137 -10.37 21.07 -15.22
C ALA A 137 -11.34 19.91 -14.94
N LYS A 138 -11.41 18.90 -15.83
CA LYS A 138 -12.24 17.71 -15.61
C LYS A 138 -11.63 16.78 -14.55
N ALA A 139 -10.33 16.57 -14.57
CA ALA A 139 -9.63 15.80 -13.55
C ALA A 139 -9.63 16.52 -12.19
N ALA A 140 -9.46 17.83 -12.18
CA ALA A 140 -9.59 18.65 -10.97
C ALA A 140 -11.02 18.60 -10.41
N ALA A 141 -12.06 18.65 -11.25
CA ALA A 141 -13.45 18.52 -10.83
C ALA A 141 -13.76 17.11 -10.30
N ARG A 142 -13.21 16.05 -10.90
CA ARG A 142 -13.32 14.67 -10.36
C ARG A 142 -12.65 14.57 -9.01
N SER A 143 -11.46 15.09 -8.86
CA SER A 143 -10.72 15.11 -7.59
C SER A 143 -11.43 15.94 -6.51
N ALA A 144 -12.01 17.07 -6.87
CA ALA A 144 -12.78 17.92 -5.96
C ALA A 144 -14.14 17.29 -5.55
N LYS A 145 -14.71 16.42 -6.39
CA LYS A 145 -15.91 15.64 -6.06
C LYS A 145 -15.61 14.37 -5.24
N ARG A 146 -14.35 14.12 -4.95
CA ARG A 146 -13.93 12.98 -4.14
C ARG A 146 -14.37 13.18 -2.70
N VAL A 147 -15.51 12.62 -2.36
CA VAL A 147 -15.98 12.59 -0.99
C VAL A 147 -15.10 11.59 -0.22
N ASP A 148 -14.52 12.02 0.89
CA ASP A 148 -13.83 11.13 1.82
C ASP A 148 -14.77 9.97 2.19
N PRO A 149 -14.37 8.69 2.01
CA PRO A 149 -15.22 7.54 2.30
C PRO A 149 -15.76 7.54 3.72
N VAL A 150 -15.02 8.07 4.70
CA VAL A 150 -15.46 8.18 6.09
C VAL A 150 -16.55 9.24 6.23
N GLN A 151 -16.41 10.39 5.56
CA GLN A 151 -17.44 11.43 5.54
C GLN A 151 -18.68 10.99 4.75
N ALA A 152 -18.50 10.30 3.63
CA ALA A 152 -19.60 9.69 2.87
C ALA A 152 -20.33 8.65 3.73
N GLY A 153 -19.57 7.81 4.43
CA GLY A 153 -20.11 6.83 5.36
C GLY A 153 -20.89 7.47 6.51
N LYS A 154 -20.38 8.54 7.08
CA LYS A 154 -21.09 9.31 8.11
C LYS A 154 -22.42 9.86 7.61
N ALA A 155 -22.42 10.45 6.41
CA ALA A 155 -23.64 10.98 5.80
C ALA A 155 -24.66 9.87 5.53
N ALA A 156 -24.25 8.75 4.92
CA ALA A 156 -25.10 7.60 4.64
C ALA A 156 -25.60 6.90 5.93
N ALA A 157 -24.81 6.90 7.00
CA ALA A 157 -25.15 6.30 8.28
C ALA A 157 -26.20 7.10 9.08
N ALA A 158 -26.57 8.30 8.66
CA ALA A 158 -27.55 9.13 9.36
C ALA A 158 -28.88 8.40 9.60
N SER A 159 -29.34 7.61 8.63
CA SER A 159 -30.55 6.79 8.76
C SER A 159 -30.39 5.59 9.71
N CYS A 160 -29.17 5.16 10.01
CA CYS A 160 -28.88 4.02 10.89
C CYS A 160 -28.80 4.45 12.35
N GLY A 161 -28.40 5.70 12.60
CA GLY A 161 -28.13 6.25 13.94
C GLY A 161 -29.33 6.19 14.88
N GLY A 162 -30.55 6.34 14.36
CA GLY A 162 -31.76 6.30 15.18
C GLY A 162 -31.97 5.00 15.97
N CYS A 163 -31.48 3.87 15.45
CA CYS A 163 -31.55 2.57 16.13
C CYS A 163 -30.23 2.14 16.74
N HIS A 164 -29.13 2.32 15.97
CA HIS A 164 -27.81 1.84 16.36
C HIS A 164 -26.96 2.87 17.14
N GLY A 165 -27.48 4.08 17.36
CA GLY A 165 -26.75 5.22 17.89
C GLY A 165 -25.90 5.92 16.84
N ASP A 166 -25.74 7.23 16.91
CA ASP A 166 -25.01 8.06 15.93
C ASP A 166 -23.54 7.61 15.75
N THR A 167 -22.95 7.13 16.81
CA THR A 167 -21.58 6.59 16.81
C THR A 167 -21.55 5.06 16.66
N GLY A 168 -22.71 4.41 16.51
CA GLY A 168 -22.82 2.96 16.45
C GLY A 168 -22.73 2.26 17.81
N VAL A 169 -22.89 2.99 18.92
CA VAL A 169 -22.99 2.43 20.27
C VAL A 169 -24.45 2.34 20.66
N SER A 170 -24.99 1.12 20.77
CA SER A 170 -26.39 0.93 21.09
C SER A 170 -26.76 1.40 22.50
N SER A 171 -27.91 2.06 22.60
CA SER A 171 -28.59 2.44 23.83
C SER A 171 -29.99 1.81 23.95
N MET A 172 -30.39 0.95 23.00
CA MET A 172 -31.66 0.28 22.94
C MET A 172 -31.44 -1.24 23.01
N ALA A 173 -32.11 -1.91 23.93
CA ALA A 173 -32.05 -3.37 24.05
C ALA A 173 -32.56 -4.06 22.78
N GLY A 174 -31.85 -5.08 22.33
CA GLY A 174 -32.13 -5.79 21.09
C GLY A 174 -31.52 -5.12 19.83
N MET A 175 -30.96 -3.91 19.94
CA MET A 175 -30.28 -3.25 18.83
C MET A 175 -28.77 -3.47 18.95
N PRO A 176 -28.09 -3.97 17.91
CA PRO A 176 -26.66 -4.20 17.99
C PRO A 176 -25.83 -2.91 17.98
N SER A 177 -24.77 -2.89 18.77
CA SER A 177 -23.66 -1.95 18.57
C SER A 177 -22.92 -2.31 17.28
N LEU A 178 -22.55 -1.30 16.49
CA LEU A 178 -21.82 -1.44 15.23
C LEU A 178 -20.33 -1.08 15.37
N VAL A 179 -19.93 -0.52 16.50
CA VAL A 179 -18.52 -0.21 16.80
C VAL A 179 -17.70 -1.46 17.08
N ALA A 180 -16.41 -1.36 16.93
CA ALA A 180 -15.47 -2.47 17.15
C ALA A 180 -15.70 -3.70 16.26
N LEU A 181 -16.53 -3.59 15.23
CA LEU A 181 -16.73 -4.63 14.23
C LEU A 181 -15.88 -4.33 12.98
N ASP A 182 -15.34 -5.39 12.38
CA ASP A 182 -14.58 -5.24 11.14
C ASP A 182 -15.50 -4.76 10.01
N PRO A 183 -15.06 -3.83 9.12
CA PRO A 183 -15.90 -3.32 8.04
C PRO A 183 -16.37 -4.42 7.09
N LYS A 184 -15.56 -5.48 6.90
CA LYS A 184 -16.00 -6.63 6.11
C LYS A 184 -17.17 -7.35 6.77
N HIS A 185 -17.13 -7.59 8.08
CA HIS A 185 -18.27 -8.19 8.81
C HIS A 185 -19.51 -7.31 8.72
N LEU A 186 -19.36 -5.99 8.92
CA LEU A 186 -20.50 -5.04 8.84
C LEU A 186 -21.13 -5.04 7.46
N TYR A 187 -20.31 -5.03 6.41
CA TYR A 187 -20.76 -5.11 5.03
C TYR A 187 -21.51 -6.42 4.76
N ASP A 188 -20.86 -7.58 5.03
CA ASP A 188 -21.43 -8.91 4.78
C ASP A 188 -22.71 -9.13 5.56
N ALA A 189 -22.74 -8.73 6.85
CA ALA A 189 -23.92 -8.87 7.71
C ALA A 189 -25.11 -8.04 7.22
N THR A 190 -24.87 -6.83 6.69
CA THR A 190 -25.92 -5.98 6.14
C THR A 190 -26.40 -6.51 4.79
N LEU A 191 -25.46 -6.95 3.92
CA LEU A 191 -25.78 -7.59 2.66
C LEU A 191 -26.64 -8.86 2.87
N ALA A 192 -26.39 -9.63 3.93
CA ALA A 192 -27.15 -10.83 4.27
C ALA A 192 -28.63 -10.54 4.55
N TYR A 193 -28.98 -9.35 5.06
CA TYR A 193 -30.38 -8.93 5.17
C TYR A 193 -31.00 -8.60 3.80
N LYS A 194 -30.23 -7.94 2.92
CA LYS A 194 -30.66 -7.62 1.55
C LYS A 194 -30.92 -8.89 0.74
N THR A 195 -30.09 -9.91 0.87
CA THR A 195 -30.18 -11.18 0.16
C THR A 195 -31.12 -12.21 0.82
N GLY A 196 -31.64 -11.91 2.01
CA GLY A 196 -32.54 -12.81 2.77
C GLY A 196 -31.84 -13.94 3.55
N GLN A 197 -30.52 -13.96 3.58
CA GLN A 197 -29.73 -14.88 4.42
C GLN A 197 -29.86 -14.58 5.93
N ARG A 198 -30.18 -13.33 6.27
CA ARG A 198 -30.66 -12.88 7.58
C ARG A 198 -32.06 -12.33 7.44
N LYS A 199 -32.99 -12.78 8.28
CA LYS A 199 -34.41 -12.38 8.24
C LYS A 199 -34.68 -11.37 9.37
N HIS A 200 -34.99 -10.15 9.00
CA HIS A 200 -35.43 -9.07 9.89
C HIS A 200 -35.98 -7.92 9.00
N ASP A 201 -37.27 -7.66 9.07
CA ASP A 201 -37.96 -6.79 8.10
C ASP A 201 -37.41 -5.36 8.06
N MET A 202 -37.19 -4.73 9.21
CA MET A 202 -36.61 -3.38 9.26
C MET A 202 -35.19 -3.34 8.64
N MET A 203 -34.34 -4.32 8.98
CA MET A 203 -33.00 -4.38 8.42
C MET A 203 -33.00 -4.73 6.93
N LYS A 204 -33.94 -5.56 6.48
CA LYS A 204 -34.12 -5.83 5.03
C LYS A 204 -34.48 -4.56 4.29
N THR A 205 -35.42 -3.77 4.81
CA THR A 205 -35.81 -2.49 4.21
C THR A 205 -34.64 -1.51 4.16
N ALA A 206 -33.93 -1.33 5.26
CA ALA A 206 -32.75 -0.47 5.34
C ALA A 206 -31.64 -0.90 4.37
N ALA A 207 -31.32 -2.21 4.34
CA ALA A 207 -30.29 -2.78 3.48
C ALA A 207 -30.65 -2.73 1.98
N THR A 208 -31.92 -2.80 1.62
CA THR A 208 -32.38 -2.72 0.21
C THR A 208 -32.20 -1.32 -0.35
N ASN A 209 -32.40 -0.30 0.47
CA ASN A 209 -32.40 1.10 0.05
C ASN A 209 -30.99 1.74 0.02
N ILE A 210 -29.96 1.04 0.48
CA ILE A 210 -28.58 1.54 0.45
C ILE A 210 -27.83 1.01 -0.77
N SER A 211 -27.05 1.87 -1.43
CA SER A 211 -26.15 1.45 -2.49
C SER A 211 -24.98 0.62 -1.95
N ASP A 212 -24.36 -0.21 -2.78
CA ASP A 212 -23.17 -1.00 -2.40
C ASP A 212 -22.00 -0.11 -1.99
N ALA A 213 -21.79 0.99 -2.67
CA ALA A 213 -20.75 1.96 -2.34
C ALA A 213 -21.01 2.64 -0.99
N ASP A 214 -22.24 3.08 -0.72
CA ASP A 214 -22.60 3.70 0.55
C ASP A 214 -22.52 2.68 1.68
N LEU A 215 -22.92 1.43 1.45
CA LEU A 215 -22.80 0.38 2.46
C LEU A 215 -21.34 0.12 2.86
N LYS A 216 -20.40 0.10 1.90
CA LYS A 216 -18.96 0.01 2.19
C LYS A 216 -18.47 1.19 3.00
N ASN A 217 -18.92 2.39 2.65
CA ASN A 217 -18.55 3.61 3.37
C ASN A 217 -19.13 3.63 4.80
N VAL A 218 -20.38 3.20 5.00
CA VAL A 218 -21.02 3.07 6.32
C VAL A 218 -20.28 2.05 7.17
N ALA A 219 -19.94 0.89 6.61
CA ALA A 219 -19.16 -0.13 7.31
C ALA A 219 -17.81 0.41 7.78
N LEU A 220 -17.11 1.15 6.91
CA LEU A 220 -15.86 1.82 7.24
C LEU A 220 -16.06 2.88 8.34
N PHE A 221 -17.09 3.71 8.23
CA PHE A 221 -17.39 4.74 9.22
C PHE A 221 -17.57 4.16 10.62
N TYR A 222 -18.42 3.13 10.79
CA TYR A 222 -18.65 2.53 12.10
C TYR A 222 -17.44 1.76 12.63
N ALA A 223 -16.67 1.09 11.77
CA ALA A 223 -15.44 0.39 12.15
C ALA A 223 -14.36 1.32 12.72
N LEU A 224 -14.36 2.59 12.31
CA LEU A 224 -13.43 3.62 12.77
C LEU A 224 -13.90 4.39 14.01
N GLN A 225 -15.15 4.18 14.46
CA GLN A 225 -15.64 4.84 15.68
C GLN A 225 -14.93 4.30 16.92
N LYS A 226 -14.89 5.13 17.95
CA LYS A 226 -14.30 4.74 19.24
C LYS A 226 -15.08 3.56 19.85
N PRO A 227 -14.44 2.42 20.13
CA PRO A 227 -15.08 1.28 20.76
C PRO A 227 -15.65 1.63 22.13
N ALA A 228 -16.89 1.25 22.35
CA ALA A 228 -17.56 1.38 23.63
C ALA A 228 -18.56 0.24 23.81
N ARG A 229 -18.84 -0.12 25.05
CA ARG A 229 -19.88 -1.10 25.39
C ARG A 229 -21.28 -0.53 25.12
N ALA A 230 -22.21 -1.38 24.73
CA ALA A 230 -23.63 -1.01 24.68
C ALA A 230 -24.10 -0.42 26.03
N LYS A 231 -24.97 0.59 25.93
CA LYS A 231 -25.50 1.29 27.12
C LYS A 231 -26.81 0.64 27.64
N THR A 232 -26.90 -0.65 27.52
CA THR A 232 -28.11 -1.43 27.81
C THR A 232 -27.90 -2.39 28.99
N PRO A 233 -28.95 -2.79 29.70
CA PRO A 233 -28.83 -3.78 30.76
C PRO A 233 -28.39 -5.13 30.22
N ALA A 234 -27.64 -5.87 31.03
CA ALA A 234 -27.28 -7.25 30.76
C ALA A 234 -27.68 -8.11 32.01
N ALA A 235 -28.60 -9.04 31.83
CA ALA A 235 -29.04 -9.94 32.86
C ALA A 235 -28.47 -11.34 32.64
N GLY A 236 -27.96 -12.00 33.69
CA GLY A 236 -27.38 -13.34 33.66
C GLY A 236 -26.24 -13.50 34.66
N ASP A 237 -25.76 -14.73 34.82
CA ASP A 237 -24.58 -15.03 35.63
C ASP A 237 -23.31 -14.85 34.77
N GLU A 238 -22.58 -13.75 35.02
CA GLU A 238 -21.35 -13.41 34.29
C GLU A 238 -20.25 -14.47 34.51
N ALA A 239 -20.13 -15.02 35.70
CA ALA A 239 -19.11 -16.02 36.01
C ALA A 239 -19.39 -17.36 35.30
N ALA A 240 -20.66 -17.76 35.21
CA ALA A 240 -21.08 -18.92 34.43
C ALA A 240 -20.86 -18.64 32.91
N GLY A 241 -21.17 -17.42 32.45
CA GLY A 241 -20.91 -16.99 31.10
C GLY A 241 -19.42 -17.01 30.73
N ALA A 242 -18.54 -16.56 31.63
CA ALA A 242 -17.08 -16.61 31.43
C ALA A 242 -16.56 -18.04 31.24
N ARG A 243 -17.09 -19.01 32.02
CA ARG A 243 -16.74 -20.43 31.85
C ARG A 243 -17.23 -20.98 30.50
N ALA A 244 -18.46 -20.67 30.14
CA ALA A 244 -19.02 -21.11 28.84
C ALA A 244 -18.33 -20.48 27.63
N ALA A 245 -17.81 -19.26 27.76
CA ALA A 245 -17.17 -18.50 26.67
C ALA A 245 -15.90 -19.17 26.13
N ALA A 246 -15.27 -20.08 26.89
CA ALA A 246 -14.10 -20.84 26.42
C ALA A 246 -14.36 -21.58 25.07
N ALA A 247 -15.59 -22.11 24.90
CA ALA A 247 -15.98 -22.81 23.68
C ALA A 247 -16.10 -21.86 22.45
N CYS A 248 -16.27 -20.56 22.66
CA CYS A 248 -16.47 -19.56 21.61
C CYS A 248 -15.14 -18.89 21.20
N ALA A 249 -14.11 -18.96 22.07
CA ALA A 249 -12.87 -18.22 21.94
C ALA A 249 -12.04 -18.60 20.68
N GLY A 250 -12.16 -19.85 20.20
CA GLY A 250 -11.45 -20.31 19.02
C GLY A 250 -11.73 -19.48 17.75
N CYS A 251 -12.96 -18.97 17.61
CA CYS A 251 -13.36 -18.12 16.47
C CYS A 251 -13.49 -16.64 16.86
N HIS A 252 -14.16 -16.35 17.98
CA HIS A 252 -14.47 -15.00 18.42
C HIS A 252 -13.34 -14.33 19.24
N GLY A 253 -12.25 -15.05 19.47
CA GLY A 253 -11.11 -14.56 20.24
C GLY A 253 -11.34 -14.55 21.75
N ASP A 254 -10.27 -14.37 22.51
CA ASP A 254 -10.35 -14.22 23.95
C ASP A 254 -11.23 -13.01 24.32
N LYS A 255 -12.10 -13.19 25.29
CA LYS A 255 -13.08 -12.19 25.73
C LYS A 255 -13.96 -11.62 24.61
N GLY A 256 -14.10 -12.34 23.50
CA GLY A 256 -14.91 -11.93 22.36
C GLY A 256 -14.26 -10.85 21.47
N VAL A 257 -12.93 -10.80 21.42
CA VAL A 257 -12.18 -9.91 20.54
C VAL A 257 -11.41 -10.74 19.52
N THR A 258 -11.89 -10.78 18.28
CA THR A 258 -11.27 -11.54 17.19
C THR A 258 -10.38 -10.67 16.29
N SER A 259 -9.41 -11.30 15.62
CA SER A 259 -8.63 -10.69 14.55
C SER A 259 -9.11 -11.11 13.14
N THR A 260 -10.15 -11.94 13.06
CA THR A 260 -10.69 -12.46 11.79
C THR A 260 -11.77 -11.52 11.27
N ALA A 261 -11.55 -10.93 10.11
CA ALA A 261 -12.40 -9.87 9.56
C ALA A 261 -13.88 -10.26 9.32
N THR A 262 -14.15 -11.54 9.06
CA THR A 262 -15.52 -12.05 8.81
C THR A 262 -16.25 -12.49 10.09
N VAL A 263 -15.53 -12.72 11.17
CA VAL A 263 -16.07 -13.15 12.47
C VAL A 263 -16.33 -11.91 13.33
N PRO A 264 -17.52 -11.72 13.90
CA PRO A 264 -17.82 -10.54 14.72
C PRO A 264 -17.11 -10.57 16.07
N ASN A 265 -16.66 -9.41 16.54
CA ASN A 265 -16.39 -9.20 17.95
C ASN A 265 -17.69 -9.30 18.74
N LEU A 266 -17.61 -9.92 19.90
CA LEU A 266 -18.72 -10.08 20.85
C LEU A 266 -18.60 -9.14 22.04
N ALA A 267 -17.39 -8.65 22.31
CA ALA A 267 -17.09 -7.78 23.44
C ALA A 267 -17.91 -6.48 23.38
N GLY A 268 -18.57 -6.15 24.48
CA GLY A 268 -19.35 -4.94 24.63
C GLY A 268 -20.65 -4.89 23.83
N GLN A 269 -21.07 -6.01 23.23
CA GLN A 269 -22.30 -6.07 22.45
C GLN A 269 -23.56 -6.05 23.37
N ASP A 270 -24.66 -5.55 22.81
CA ASP A 270 -25.96 -5.59 23.47
C ASP A 270 -26.36 -7.02 23.82
N ALA A 271 -26.74 -7.24 25.09
CA ALA A 271 -27.02 -8.59 25.60
C ALA A 271 -28.28 -9.20 24.99
N GLU A 272 -29.33 -8.42 24.79
CA GLU A 272 -30.57 -8.90 24.19
C GLU A 272 -30.34 -9.22 22.69
N TYR A 273 -29.62 -8.36 21.96
CA TYR A 273 -29.24 -8.68 20.61
C TYR A 273 -28.40 -9.97 20.50
N PHE A 274 -27.49 -10.22 21.44
CA PHE A 274 -26.72 -11.47 21.47
C PHE A 274 -27.66 -12.68 21.61
N ILE A 275 -28.62 -12.61 22.53
CA ILE A 275 -29.62 -13.68 22.75
C ILE A 275 -30.45 -13.90 21.48
N GLU A 276 -30.98 -12.83 20.87
CA GLU A 276 -31.75 -12.90 19.64
C GLU A 276 -30.94 -13.42 18.45
N ALA A 277 -29.65 -13.05 18.35
CA ALA A 277 -28.76 -13.56 17.33
C ALA A 277 -28.55 -15.08 17.44
N MET A 278 -28.33 -15.59 18.66
CA MET A 278 -28.21 -17.03 18.92
C MET A 278 -29.52 -17.77 18.60
N ARG A 279 -30.67 -17.19 18.97
CA ARG A 279 -31.97 -17.73 18.60
C ARG A 279 -32.19 -17.78 17.11
N ALA A 280 -31.80 -16.71 16.39
CA ALA A 280 -31.94 -16.62 14.94
C ALA A 280 -31.11 -17.67 14.20
N TYR A 281 -29.91 -17.99 14.66
CA TYR A 281 -29.14 -19.12 14.13
C TYR A 281 -29.80 -20.46 14.39
N LYS A 282 -30.28 -20.68 15.62
CA LYS A 282 -30.95 -21.92 16.02
C LYS A 282 -32.23 -22.18 15.19
N THR A 283 -32.99 -21.12 14.88
CA THR A 283 -34.26 -21.21 14.15
C THR A 283 -34.12 -21.07 12.62
N GLY A 284 -32.88 -20.90 12.08
CA GLY A 284 -32.64 -20.73 10.66
C GLY A 284 -33.05 -19.37 10.10
N GLN A 285 -33.24 -18.35 10.94
CA GLN A 285 -33.46 -16.95 10.52
C GLN A 285 -32.16 -16.27 10.13
N ARG A 286 -31.01 -16.86 10.51
CA ARG A 286 -29.66 -16.52 10.04
C ARG A 286 -29.00 -17.77 9.48
N SER A 287 -28.41 -17.65 8.29
CA SER A 287 -27.72 -18.74 7.60
C SER A 287 -26.21 -18.64 7.85
N ASP A 288 -25.68 -19.50 8.70
CA ASP A 288 -24.27 -19.76 8.93
C ASP A 288 -24.18 -21.13 9.61
N GLU A 289 -23.61 -22.11 8.92
CA GLU A 289 -23.63 -23.51 9.39
C GLU A 289 -22.82 -23.70 10.67
N SER A 290 -21.71 -22.99 10.83
CA SER A 290 -20.90 -23.06 12.06
C SER A 290 -21.68 -22.53 13.26
N MET A 291 -22.27 -21.34 13.13
CA MET A 291 -23.05 -20.73 14.22
C MET A 291 -24.36 -21.46 14.46
N LYS A 292 -24.98 -22.07 13.46
CA LYS A 292 -26.17 -22.91 13.61
C LYS A 292 -25.88 -24.13 14.50
N GLY A 293 -24.75 -24.80 14.24
CA GLY A 293 -24.30 -25.93 15.06
C GLY A 293 -24.05 -25.54 16.52
N VAL A 294 -23.32 -24.44 16.73
CA VAL A 294 -23.05 -23.89 18.06
C VAL A 294 -24.37 -23.49 18.77
N ALA A 295 -25.26 -22.75 18.11
CA ALA A 295 -26.50 -22.28 18.69
C ALA A 295 -27.46 -23.45 19.02
N ALA A 296 -27.42 -24.56 18.31
CA ALA A 296 -28.18 -25.74 18.60
C ALA A 296 -27.69 -26.46 19.87
N SER A 297 -26.40 -26.43 20.16
CA SER A 297 -25.78 -27.14 21.31
C SER A 297 -25.84 -26.36 22.62
N VAL A 298 -26.25 -25.08 22.61
CA VAL A 298 -26.27 -24.22 23.82
C VAL A 298 -27.71 -23.98 24.28
N ASP A 299 -27.98 -24.19 25.57
CA ASP A 299 -29.28 -23.92 26.17
C ASP A 299 -29.51 -22.42 26.44
N ALA A 300 -30.79 -22.05 26.67
CA ALA A 300 -31.19 -20.66 26.82
C ALA A 300 -30.56 -19.97 28.06
N THR A 301 -30.34 -20.70 29.15
CA THR A 301 -29.70 -20.16 30.36
C THR A 301 -28.24 -19.85 30.10
N THR A 302 -27.54 -20.76 29.45
CA THR A 302 -26.13 -20.56 29.03
C THR A 302 -25.98 -19.40 28.02
N VAL A 303 -26.91 -19.27 27.05
CA VAL A 303 -26.92 -18.13 26.12
C VAL A 303 -27.09 -16.80 26.88
N LYS A 304 -28.00 -16.73 27.86
CA LYS A 304 -28.20 -15.55 28.70
C LYS A 304 -26.95 -15.20 29.52
N ASN A 305 -26.27 -16.19 30.08
CA ASN A 305 -25.03 -16.00 30.83
C ASN A 305 -23.88 -15.53 29.93
N LEU A 306 -23.75 -16.09 28.72
CA LEU A 306 -22.80 -15.64 27.71
C LEU A 306 -23.07 -14.18 27.30
N ALA A 307 -24.32 -13.81 27.09
CA ALA A 307 -24.72 -12.43 26.77
C ALA A 307 -24.29 -11.45 27.88
N ALA A 308 -24.54 -11.81 29.17
CA ALA A 308 -24.10 -11.01 30.31
C ALA A 308 -22.57 -10.86 30.38
N TYR A 309 -21.86 -11.95 30.14
CA TYR A 309 -20.37 -11.93 30.11
C TYR A 309 -19.84 -11.04 29.00
N TYR A 310 -20.26 -11.23 27.73
CA TYR A 310 -19.74 -10.47 26.60
C TYR A 310 -20.14 -9.00 26.65
N ALA A 311 -21.33 -8.65 27.13
CA ALA A 311 -21.74 -7.26 27.27
C ALA A 311 -20.82 -6.44 28.20
N LYS A 312 -20.20 -7.10 29.18
CA LYS A 312 -19.25 -6.45 30.08
C LYS A 312 -17.80 -6.42 29.61
N GLN A 313 -17.47 -7.20 28.57
CA GLN A 313 -16.11 -7.18 28.04
C GLN A 313 -15.81 -5.82 27.36
N GLN A 314 -14.54 -5.39 27.42
CA GLN A 314 -14.10 -4.16 26.77
C GLN A 314 -13.90 -4.42 25.28
N PRO A 315 -14.67 -3.78 24.38
CA PRO A 315 -14.41 -3.88 22.95
C PRO A 315 -13.12 -3.15 22.60
N LEU A 316 -12.34 -3.71 21.67
CA LEU A 316 -11.11 -3.14 21.19
C LEU A 316 -11.28 -2.65 19.74
N PRO A 317 -10.52 -1.63 19.31
CA PRO A 317 -10.56 -1.16 17.93
C PRO A 317 -10.11 -2.28 16.98
N THR A 318 -10.71 -2.34 15.81
CA THR A 318 -10.28 -3.21 14.73
C THR A 318 -8.92 -2.74 14.18
N LYS A 319 -8.30 -3.56 13.32
CA LYS A 319 -7.09 -3.16 12.59
C LYS A 319 -7.37 -2.18 11.45
N THR A 320 -8.63 -1.84 11.22
CA THR A 320 -9.06 -0.92 10.18
C THR A 320 -8.45 0.47 10.40
N ARG A 321 -7.98 1.05 9.34
CA ARG A 321 -7.45 2.41 9.33
C ARG A 321 -8.25 3.27 8.36
N ALA A 322 -8.36 4.55 8.66
CA ALA A 322 -8.90 5.51 7.72
C ALA A 322 -8.04 5.52 6.44
N PRO A 323 -8.66 5.66 5.26
CA PRO A 323 -7.92 5.90 4.04
C PRO A 323 -7.05 7.15 4.19
N LEU A 324 -5.86 7.11 3.62
CA LEU A 324 -4.95 8.24 3.67
C LEU A 324 -5.44 9.35 2.72
N ALA A 325 -5.29 10.59 3.13
CA ALA A 325 -5.43 11.72 2.23
C ALA A 325 -4.34 11.70 1.15
N THR A 326 -4.60 12.30 -0.01
CA THR A 326 -3.60 12.39 -1.10
C THR A 326 -2.29 13.03 -0.62
N SER A 327 -2.36 14.03 0.25
CA SER A 327 -1.17 14.66 0.85
C SER A 327 -0.33 13.71 1.70
N GLU A 328 -0.95 12.78 2.42
CA GLU A 328 -0.25 11.77 3.21
C GLU A 328 0.41 10.71 2.30
N TRP A 329 -0.27 10.33 1.22
CA TRP A 329 0.32 9.48 0.18
C TRP A 329 1.51 10.14 -0.49
N VAL A 330 1.41 11.43 -0.85
CA VAL A 330 2.52 12.22 -1.41
C VAL A 330 3.73 12.19 -0.47
N GLN A 331 3.54 12.47 0.83
CA GLN A 331 4.63 12.40 1.80
C GLN A 331 5.33 11.04 1.85
N ARG A 332 4.58 9.95 1.67
CA ARG A 332 5.17 8.60 1.62
C ARG A 332 5.97 8.36 0.34
N CYS A 333 5.43 8.77 -0.80
CA CYS A 333 6.10 8.63 -2.09
C CYS A 333 7.37 9.49 -2.17
N ASP A 334 7.31 10.72 -1.66
CA ASP A 334 8.42 11.67 -1.67
C ASP A 334 9.64 11.20 -0.85
N ARG A 335 9.47 10.28 0.11
CA ARG A 335 10.60 9.70 0.87
C ARG A 335 11.65 9.03 -0.02
N CYS A 336 11.21 8.42 -1.12
CA CYS A 336 12.09 7.76 -2.07
C CYS A 336 12.24 8.59 -3.35
N HIS A 337 11.13 9.17 -3.86
CA HIS A 337 11.13 9.90 -5.13
C HIS A 337 11.53 11.37 -5.00
N GLY A 338 11.86 11.83 -3.79
CA GLY A 338 12.25 13.22 -3.49
C GLY A 338 11.06 14.17 -3.45
N SER A 339 11.26 15.33 -2.85
CA SER A 339 10.21 16.34 -2.66
C SER A 339 9.54 16.72 -3.98
N GLY A 340 8.21 16.58 -4.02
CA GLY A 340 7.42 16.79 -5.23
C GLY A 340 7.80 15.86 -6.38
N GLY A 341 8.33 14.66 -6.07
CA GLY A 341 8.74 13.68 -7.07
C GLY A 341 10.07 13.97 -7.76
N ASN A 342 10.91 14.83 -7.17
CA ASN A 342 12.21 15.23 -7.71
C ASN A 342 13.36 14.50 -7.01
N SER A 343 13.52 13.20 -7.27
CA SER A 343 14.61 12.42 -6.69
C SER A 343 15.99 13.03 -6.98
N THR A 344 16.88 12.99 -6.01
CA THR A 344 18.30 13.31 -6.16
C THR A 344 19.17 12.07 -6.27
N ASP A 345 18.60 10.90 -6.01
CA ASP A 345 19.29 9.61 -6.19
C ASP A 345 19.33 9.26 -7.69
N PRO A 346 20.51 8.96 -8.26
CA PRO A 346 20.66 8.66 -9.69
C PRO A 346 19.94 7.38 -10.13
N HIS A 347 19.59 6.49 -9.23
CA HIS A 347 18.89 5.22 -9.51
C HIS A 347 17.41 5.24 -9.11
N MET A 348 16.98 6.24 -8.36
CA MET A 348 15.58 6.42 -7.99
C MET A 348 14.89 7.35 -8.99
N PRO A 349 13.80 6.94 -9.67
CA PRO A 349 13.21 7.77 -10.71
C PRO A 349 12.66 9.09 -10.16
N ALA A 350 12.89 10.17 -10.91
CA ALA A 350 12.09 11.37 -10.80
C ALA A 350 10.71 11.10 -11.40
N ILE A 351 9.66 11.50 -10.68
CA ILE A 351 8.27 11.29 -11.08
C ILE A 351 7.52 12.60 -11.31
N ALA A 352 8.15 13.75 -11.02
CA ALA A 352 7.63 15.08 -11.34
C ALA A 352 7.53 15.31 -12.85
N GLY A 353 6.44 15.95 -13.30
CA GLY A 353 6.23 16.30 -14.70
C GLY A 353 6.00 15.10 -15.64
N GLN A 354 5.94 13.89 -15.12
CA GLN A 354 5.65 12.70 -15.92
C GLN A 354 4.15 12.62 -16.24
N ARG A 355 3.81 12.02 -17.35
CA ARG A 355 2.44 11.84 -17.84
C ARG A 355 1.55 11.10 -16.81
N ALA A 356 0.35 11.62 -16.59
CA ALA A 356 -0.58 11.00 -15.63
C ALA A 356 -1.00 9.58 -16.06
N ASP A 357 -1.33 9.39 -17.35
CA ASP A 357 -1.68 8.08 -17.91
C ASP A 357 -0.56 7.03 -17.71
N TYR A 358 0.69 7.46 -17.84
CA TYR A 358 1.84 6.58 -17.56
C TYR A 358 1.97 6.25 -16.08
N HIS A 359 1.77 7.23 -15.18
CA HIS A 359 1.77 6.98 -13.73
C HIS A 359 0.72 5.96 -13.33
N GLU A 360 -0.52 6.13 -13.81
CA GLU A 360 -1.62 5.20 -13.56
C GLU A 360 -1.25 3.79 -14.02
N ARG A 361 -0.81 3.64 -15.26
CA ARG A 361 -0.37 2.34 -15.80
C ARG A 361 0.72 1.69 -14.97
N VAL A 362 1.73 2.45 -14.55
CA VAL A 362 2.86 1.91 -13.78
C VAL A 362 2.44 1.48 -12.37
N LEU A 363 1.60 2.26 -11.68
CA LEU A 363 1.08 1.89 -10.37
C LEU A 363 0.22 0.62 -10.45
N HIS A 364 -0.59 0.48 -11.50
CA HIS A 364 -1.32 -0.75 -11.77
C HIS A 364 -0.39 -1.93 -12.04
N ALA A 365 0.62 -1.76 -12.88
CA ALA A 365 1.59 -2.81 -13.21
C ALA A 365 2.34 -3.34 -11.97
N TYR A 366 2.67 -2.47 -11.02
CA TYR A 366 3.24 -2.89 -9.74
C TYR A 366 2.23 -3.63 -8.86
N ARG A 367 0.96 -3.21 -8.86
CA ARG A 367 -0.10 -3.84 -8.08
C ARG A 367 -0.47 -5.22 -8.60
N THR A 368 -0.46 -5.42 -9.93
CA THR A 368 -0.75 -6.71 -10.58
C THR A 368 0.47 -7.63 -10.65
N GLY A 369 1.67 -7.12 -10.37
CA GLY A 369 2.92 -7.88 -10.47
C GLY A 369 3.50 -7.98 -11.90
N GLU A 370 2.92 -7.30 -12.88
CA GLU A 370 3.48 -7.17 -14.23
C GLU A 370 4.83 -6.45 -14.22
N ARG A 371 4.98 -5.49 -13.31
CA ARG A 371 6.25 -4.83 -13.02
C ARG A 371 6.71 -5.22 -11.62
N LYS A 372 7.98 -5.67 -11.52
CA LYS A 372 8.53 -6.20 -10.27
C LYS A 372 9.35 -5.14 -9.53
N SER A 373 8.97 -4.88 -8.29
CA SER A 373 9.72 -4.11 -7.30
C SER A 373 9.06 -4.35 -5.95
N SER A 374 9.75 -4.95 -5.00
CA SER A 374 9.19 -5.24 -3.66
C SER A 374 8.65 -3.97 -2.98
N ALA A 375 9.39 -2.87 -3.04
CA ALA A 375 8.98 -1.59 -2.46
C ALA A 375 7.74 -1.01 -3.16
N MET A 376 7.75 -0.92 -4.51
CA MET A 376 6.64 -0.34 -5.25
C MET A 376 5.39 -1.23 -5.23
N SER A 377 5.54 -2.56 -5.26
CA SER A 377 4.41 -3.48 -5.12
C SER A 377 3.75 -3.35 -3.74
N ALA A 378 4.54 -3.27 -2.66
CA ALA A 378 4.01 -3.04 -1.32
C ALA A 378 3.27 -1.70 -1.19
N MET A 379 3.80 -0.62 -1.78
CA MET A 379 3.14 0.69 -1.80
C MET A 379 1.86 0.67 -2.63
N SER A 380 1.92 0.13 -3.85
CA SER A 380 0.80 0.15 -4.80
C SER A 380 -0.36 -0.75 -4.37
N SER A 381 -0.10 -1.85 -3.67
CA SER A 381 -1.14 -2.77 -3.17
C SER A 381 -2.14 -2.10 -2.20
N SER A 382 -1.72 -1.02 -1.55
CA SER A 382 -2.54 -0.28 -0.58
C SER A 382 -3.34 0.88 -1.20
N LEU A 383 -3.11 1.19 -2.50
CA LEU A 383 -3.78 2.29 -3.19
C LEU A 383 -5.16 1.86 -3.72
N THR A 384 -6.16 2.70 -3.54
CA THR A 384 -7.42 2.61 -4.29
C THR A 384 -7.26 3.20 -5.69
N GLU A 385 -8.19 2.92 -6.61
CA GLU A 385 -8.19 3.54 -7.95
C GLU A 385 -8.12 5.07 -7.85
N ALA A 386 -8.93 5.60 -6.97
CA ALA A 386 -8.97 7.04 -6.72
C ALA A 386 -7.65 7.61 -6.16
N ASP A 387 -6.87 6.82 -5.39
CA ASP A 387 -5.53 7.22 -4.95
C ASP A 387 -4.55 7.23 -6.11
N VAL A 388 -4.63 6.22 -6.99
CA VAL A 388 -3.82 6.12 -8.21
C VAL A 388 -4.04 7.34 -9.10
N GLU A 389 -5.30 7.67 -9.43
CA GLU A 389 -5.66 8.84 -10.23
C GLU A 389 -5.18 10.15 -9.59
N ALA A 390 -5.39 10.31 -8.28
CA ALA A 390 -5.01 11.54 -7.57
C ALA A 390 -3.50 11.74 -7.53
N LEU A 391 -2.73 10.68 -7.28
CA LEU A 391 -1.27 10.71 -7.26
C LEU A 391 -0.69 10.96 -8.66
N ALA A 392 -1.24 10.28 -9.67
CA ALA A 392 -0.85 10.49 -11.06
C ALA A 392 -1.05 11.95 -11.48
N ALA A 393 -2.23 12.50 -11.22
CA ALA A 393 -2.53 13.90 -11.50
C ALA A 393 -1.68 14.87 -10.66
N TYR A 394 -1.36 14.54 -9.43
CA TYR A 394 -0.49 15.37 -8.57
C TYR A 394 0.93 15.46 -9.15
N TYR A 395 1.58 14.32 -9.41
CA TYR A 395 2.98 14.33 -9.88
C TYR A 395 3.14 14.83 -11.30
N ALA A 396 2.16 14.64 -12.18
CA ALA A 396 2.17 15.21 -13.53
C ALA A 396 2.22 16.75 -13.52
N ARG A 397 1.72 17.39 -12.48
CA ARG A 397 1.71 18.87 -12.31
C ARG A 397 2.91 19.40 -11.54
N GLN A 398 3.74 18.54 -10.96
CA GLN A 398 4.93 19.02 -10.26
C GLN A 398 5.99 19.50 -11.26
N LYS A 399 6.67 20.59 -10.92
CA LYS A 399 7.78 21.10 -11.74
C LYS A 399 8.97 20.16 -11.61
N PRO A 400 9.41 19.51 -12.67
CA PRO A 400 10.58 18.65 -12.62
C PRO A 400 11.88 19.47 -12.54
N ARG A 401 12.95 18.82 -12.09
CA ARG A 401 14.29 19.38 -12.01
C ARG A 401 15.20 18.72 -13.04
N SER A 402 15.94 19.54 -13.77
CA SER A 402 16.94 19.08 -14.75
C SER A 402 18.11 18.37 -14.07
N VAL A 403 18.71 17.42 -14.78
CA VAL A 403 20.00 16.83 -14.41
C VAL A 403 21.10 17.70 -15.03
N ILE A 404 22.06 18.13 -14.22
CA ILE A 404 23.18 18.94 -14.67
C ILE A 404 24.45 18.08 -14.63
N TYR A 405 25.06 17.87 -15.81
CA TYR A 405 26.37 17.24 -15.89
C TYR A 405 27.44 18.31 -15.71
N VAL A 406 28.24 18.20 -14.67
CA VAL A 406 29.39 19.08 -14.41
C VAL A 406 30.63 18.43 -15.01
N PRO A 407 31.31 19.09 -15.95
CA PRO A 407 32.58 18.60 -16.48
C PRO A 407 33.60 18.46 -15.35
N VAL A 408 34.11 17.25 -15.14
CA VAL A 408 35.23 17.05 -14.22
C VAL A 408 36.48 17.55 -14.92
N PRO A 409 37.25 18.51 -14.36
CA PRO A 409 38.50 18.94 -14.95
C PRO A 409 39.42 17.74 -15.13
N GLN A 410 39.84 17.49 -16.37
CA GLN A 410 40.92 16.52 -16.63
C GLN A 410 42.20 17.12 -16.09
N LYS A 411 42.86 16.44 -15.13
CA LYS A 411 44.17 16.79 -14.63
C LYS A 411 45.26 16.37 -15.65
#